data_51bfc1f1dfc97b1a698a8efc6316bc00
#
_entry.id   51bfc1f1dfc97b1a698a8efc6316bc00
#
_cell.length_a   1.000
_cell.length_b   1.000
_cell.length_c   1.000
_cell.angle_alpha   90.00
_cell.angle_beta   90.00
_cell.angle_gamma   90.00
#
_symmetry.space_group_name_H-M   'P 1'
#
loop_
_entity.id
_entity.type
_entity.pdbx_description
1 polymer ?
#
loop_
_entity_poly.entity_id
_entity_poly.type
_entity_poly.pdbx_seq_one_letter_code
_entity_poly.pdbx_strand_id
1 'polypeptide(L)'
;DGNSKVAYGFTVSLGDSLADATYTNGNSESKDWDGDWIARTFKGNNFWSSEFFIPWTVVPMQKVDGPKRNVKFIAFRWLASDEFGFGSTKTNWERETFIYDLEDLVIDNYQSKKYSYFPYLTVAEDSVTNESIQKAGIDIFLNHGDGSQTNIAINPDFGQVETDQVVVNFSAIETFFSEKRAFFTENHSLFEVKGGRDDFYVINTRRIGGRPDYDCSRFEQSDICENNRKEYSDLDLALRHTIQKEKVDLGFLAASESDENFSKGRDYFAFRVRSNSPQNKVGFLATKTKSNFFNESSDVYSLDIENTAVKNTQISGYLLNSRKENSTGHGLRFDIKYIPNDKYENTVGFHYFDKDLDLNDMGYLQRNDQIKFYNRFEFDRNSYPKESLLRSRDSHISIFQTMTTDGKKSPKGVWTKTELSFKSNFNIDLSMSAKTEGKDTNITRKYIGSPYIQIMDE
;
A
#
# COMPACT_ATOMS: atom_id res chain seq x y z
N ASP A 1 18.54 0.44 2.52
CA ASP A 1 19.10 1.74 2.86
C ASP A 1 18.99 1.94 4.38
N GLY A 2 20.04 2.40 5.06
CA GLY A 2 20.17 2.42 6.53
C GLY A 2 19.17 3.28 7.30
N ASN A 3 18.23 3.95 6.66
CA ASN A 3 17.22 4.77 7.31
C ASN A 3 15.88 4.04 7.57
N SER A 4 15.80 2.74 7.27
CA SER A 4 14.66 1.88 7.57
C SER A 4 13.30 2.37 7.02
N LYS A 5 13.28 2.98 5.85
CA LYS A 5 12.05 3.45 5.22
C LYS A 5 11.39 2.39 4.38
N VAL A 6 12.20 1.73 3.56
CA VAL A 6 11.83 0.65 2.67
C VAL A 6 12.88 -0.43 2.80
N ALA A 7 12.45 -1.66 2.98
CA ALA A 7 13.30 -2.83 2.82
C ALA A 7 12.83 -3.60 1.59
N TYR A 8 13.76 -4.30 0.97
CA TYR A 8 13.53 -5.16 -0.19
C TYR A 8 13.82 -6.60 0.21
N GLY A 9 12.86 -7.49 -0.01
CA GLY A 9 13.00 -8.91 0.22
C GLY A 9 13.32 -9.62 -1.09
N PHE A 10 14.28 -10.53 -1.06
CA PHE A 10 14.67 -11.36 -2.18
C PHE A 10 14.63 -12.81 -1.70
N THR A 11 13.82 -13.63 -2.30
CA THR A 11 13.58 -15.00 -1.86
C THR A 11 13.82 -15.97 -3.00
N VAL A 12 14.54 -17.06 -2.71
CA VAL A 12 14.70 -18.17 -3.64
C VAL A 12 14.28 -19.47 -2.96
N SER A 13 13.47 -20.27 -3.64
CA SER A 13 13.13 -21.62 -3.20
C SER A 13 14.25 -22.60 -3.59
N LEU A 14 14.26 -23.80 -2.97
CA LEU A 14 15.20 -24.89 -3.35
C LEU A 14 15.03 -25.34 -4.82
N GLY A 15 13.91 -25.00 -5.47
CA GLY A 15 13.65 -25.30 -6.88
C GLY A 15 13.93 -24.10 -7.81
N ASP A 16 14.75 -23.13 -7.38
CA ASP A 16 15.12 -21.92 -8.12
C ASP A 16 13.95 -20.96 -8.45
N SER A 17 12.78 -21.11 -7.83
CA SER A 17 11.72 -20.13 -7.97
C SER A 17 12.08 -18.87 -7.19
N LEU A 18 11.99 -17.73 -7.84
CA LEU A 18 12.27 -16.41 -7.28
C LEU A 18 10.98 -15.75 -6.81
N ALA A 19 11.06 -14.99 -5.74
CA ALA A 19 10.02 -14.08 -5.30
C ALA A 19 10.66 -12.87 -4.63
N ASP A 20 10.09 -11.69 -4.84
CA ASP A 20 10.54 -10.47 -4.22
C ASP A 20 9.38 -9.68 -3.62
N ALA A 21 9.72 -8.73 -2.77
CA ALA A 21 8.75 -7.90 -2.08
C ALA A 21 9.39 -6.59 -1.61
N THR A 22 8.58 -5.58 -1.39
CA THR A 22 8.94 -4.40 -0.63
C THR A 22 8.26 -4.40 0.73
N TYR A 23 8.96 -3.88 1.74
CA TYR A 23 8.44 -3.68 3.09
C TYR A 23 8.49 -2.19 3.41
N THR A 24 7.36 -1.62 3.78
CA THR A 24 7.22 -0.19 4.13
C THR A 24 6.55 -0.06 5.50
N ASN A 25 6.60 1.14 6.09
CA ASN A 25 5.92 1.43 7.36
C ASN A 25 6.16 0.39 8.48
N GLY A 26 7.37 -0.16 8.50
CA GLY A 26 7.80 -1.13 9.51
C GLY A 26 7.67 -2.59 9.08
N ASN A 27 6.54 -3.06 8.57
CA ASN A 27 6.35 -4.45 8.12
C ASN A 27 5.28 -4.61 7.02
N SER A 28 4.76 -3.53 6.46
CA SER A 28 3.77 -3.62 5.39
C SER A 28 4.42 -4.20 4.13
N GLU A 29 4.12 -5.46 3.82
CA GLU A 29 4.62 -6.16 2.65
C GLU A 29 3.78 -5.83 1.41
N SER A 30 4.46 -5.60 0.27
CA SER A 30 3.87 -5.61 -1.06
C SER A 30 4.70 -6.51 -1.96
N LYS A 31 4.03 -7.41 -2.65
CA LYS A 31 4.61 -8.34 -3.65
C LYS A 31 4.44 -7.84 -5.08
N ASP A 32 3.98 -6.61 -5.24
CA ASP A 32 3.74 -6.02 -6.57
C ASP A 32 5.03 -5.46 -7.21
N TRP A 33 6.12 -5.38 -6.44
CA TRP A 33 7.43 -4.97 -6.95
C TRP A 33 8.18 -6.18 -7.52
N ASP A 34 8.72 -6.02 -8.73
CA ASP A 34 9.49 -7.03 -9.45
C ASP A 34 10.86 -6.42 -9.82
N GLY A 35 11.93 -6.94 -9.28
CA GLY A 35 13.29 -6.47 -9.46
C GLY A 35 14.10 -7.33 -10.44
N ASP A 36 15.07 -6.71 -11.12
CA ASP A 36 16.00 -7.41 -12.02
C ASP A 36 17.18 -8.00 -11.24
N TRP A 37 17.01 -9.18 -10.67
CA TRP A 37 18.01 -9.91 -9.89
C TRP A 37 17.96 -11.40 -10.19
N ILE A 38 19.01 -12.13 -9.81
CA ILE A 38 19.05 -13.58 -10.02
C ILE A 38 19.55 -14.30 -8.77
N ALA A 39 19.08 -15.53 -8.58
CA ALA A 39 19.65 -16.46 -7.61
C ALA A 39 19.65 -17.88 -8.18
N ARG A 40 20.49 -18.71 -7.57
CA ARG A 40 20.57 -20.13 -7.86
C ARG A 40 20.73 -20.90 -6.57
N THR A 41 20.23 -22.12 -6.58
CA THR A 41 20.35 -23.04 -5.45
C THR A 41 21.13 -24.28 -5.83
N PHE A 42 21.80 -24.86 -4.85
CA PHE A 42 22.50 -26.15 -4.98
C PHE A 42 22.09 -27.06 -3.83
N LYS A 43 21.69 -28.27 -4.15
CA LYS A 43 21.33 -29.31 -3.18
C LYS A 43 22.42 -30.34 -3.10
N GLY A 44 23.11 -30.44 -1.95
CA GLY A 44 24.03 -31.52 -1.60
C GLY A 44 23.31 -32.65 -0.85
N ASN A 45 24.08 -33.64 -0.40
CA ASN A 45 23.52 -34.81 0.30
C ASN A 45 22.82 -34.42 1.63
N ASN A 46 23.46 -33.56 2.44
CA ASN A 46 22.97 -33.15 3.76
C ASN A 46 22.85 -31.63 3.92
N PHE A 47 22.94 -30.90 2.85
CA PHE A 47 22.82 -29.43 2.87
C PHE A 47 22.26 -28.95 1.57
N TRP A 48 21.82 -27.66 1.57
CA TRP A 48 21.64 -26.89 0.37
C TRP A 48 22.21 -25.49 0.58
N SER A 49 22.58 -24.83 -0.49
CA SER A 49 23.06 -23.46 -0.51
C SER A 49 22.29 -22.64 -1.53
N SER A 50 22.30 -21.35 -1.34
CA SER A 50 21.77 -20.40 -2.31
C SER A 50 22.78 -19.27 -2.51
N GLU A 51 22.87 -18.80 -3.73
CA GLU A 51 23.70 -17.66 -4.12
C GLU A 51 22.78 -16.61 -4.78
N PHE A 52 22.90 -15.36 -4.34
CA PHE A 52 22.11 -14.24 -4.83
C PHE A 52 23.02 -13.25 -5.52
N PHE A 53 22.65 -12.81 -6.71
CA PHE A 53 23.25 -11.68 -7.41
C PHE A 53 22.22 -10.57 -7.52
N ILE A 54 22.42 -9.50 -6.73
CA ILE A 54 21.53 -8.36 -6.63
C ILE A 54 22.29 -7.13 -7.09
N PRO A 55 22.07 -6.64 -8.32
CA PRO A 55 22.72 -5.44 -8.81
C PRO A 55 22.40 -4.22 -7.93
N TRP A 56 23.38 -3.35 -7.69
CA TRP A 56 23.17 -2.11 -6.93
C TRP A 56 22.12 -1.16 -7.56
N THR A 57 21.75 -1.40 -8.80
CA THR A 57 20.74 -0.63 -9.54
C THR A 57 19.33 -1.14 -9.36
N VAL A 58 19.16 -2.32 -8.76
CA VAL A 58 17.84 -2.96 -8.56
C VAL A 58 16.97 -2.17 -7.60
N VAL A 59 17.60 -1.57 -6.58
CA VAL A 59 16.88 -0.79 -5.58
C VAL A 59 17.36 0.66 -5.59
N PRO A 60 16.46 1.64 -5.43
CA PRO A 60 16.84 3.02 -5.28
C PRO A 60 17.62 3.21 -3.98
N MET A 61 18.78 3.82 -4.06
CA MET A 61 19.63 4.12 -2.92
C MET A 61 19.83 5.62 -2.77
N GLN A 62 19.73 6.12 -1.55
CA GLN A 62 20.06 7.51 -1.25
C GLN A 62 21.51 7.82 -1.61
N LYS A 63 21.76 9.06 -2.01
CA LYS A 63 23.12 9.55 -2.10
C LYS A 63 23.71 9.64 -0.70
N VAL A 64 24.84 8.97 -0.50
CA VAL A 64 25.67 9.05 0.71
C VAL A 64 27.05 9.53 0.32
N ASP A 65 27.56 10.51 1.05
CA ASP A 65 28.94 10.99 0.84
C ASP A 65 29.94 10.07 1.55
N GLY A 66 31.08 9.81 0.88
CA GLY A 66 32.14 8.97 1.42
C GLY A 66 32.21 7.56 0.79
N PRO A 67 33.26 6.78 1.17
CA PRO A 67 33.55 5.49 0.53
C PRO A 67 32.69 4.32 1.07
N LYS A 68 32.01 4.50 2.17
CA LYS A 68 31.19 3.48 2.83
C LYS A 68 29.77 3.96 3.01
N ARG A 69 28.83 2.99 3.01
CA ARG A 69 27.43 3.22 3.39
C ARG A 69 26.96 2.16 4.38
N ASN A 70 26.04 2.56 5.23
CA ASN A 70 25.33 1.64 6.11
C ASN A 70 24.02 1.20 5.44
N VAL A 71 23.80 -0.10 5.41
CA VAL A 71 22.53 -0.71 4.99
C VAL A 71 22.04 -1.61 6.11
N LYS A 72 20.73 -1.77 6.23
CA LYS A 72 20.17 -2.76 7.14
C LYS A 72 19.95 -4.09 6.41
N PHE A 73 20.25 -5.19 7.08
CA PHE A 73 20.26 -6.51 6.47
C PHE A 73 19.74 -7.58 7.42
N ILE A 74 19.11 -8.60 6.87
CA ILE A 74 18.81 -9.87 7.49
C ILE A 74 18.95 -10.98 6.45
N ALA A 75 19.63 -12.07 6.79
CA ALA A 75 19.51 -13.33 6.10
C ALA A 75 18.44 -14.17 6.81
N PHE A 76 17.48 -14.66 6.05
CA PHE A 76 16.35 -15.42 6.58
C PHE A 76 16.21 -16.73 5.83
N ARG A 77 15.91 -17.82 6.55
CA ARG A 77 15.66 -19.14 5.99
C ARG A 77 14.37 -19.72 6.54
N TRP A 78 13.48 -20.11 5.65
CA TRP A 78 12.25 -20.81 5.96
C TRP A 78 12.43 -22.32 5.72
N LEU A 79 12.03 -23.14 6.69
CA LEU A 79 11.94 -24.59 6.58
C LEU A 79 10.47 -24.99 6.49
N ALA A 80 10.02 -25.29 5.27
CA ALA A 80 8.62 -25.63 5.02
C ALA A 80 8.17 -26.91 5.74
N SER A 81 9.07 -27.88 5.92
CA SER A 81 8.77 -29.13 6.66
C SER A 81 8.41 -28.90 8.12
N ASP A 82 9.00 -27.88 8.73
CA ASP A 82 8.84 -27.59 10.15
C ASP A 82 8.01 -26.32 10.36
N GLU A 83 7.60 -25.64 9.26
CA GLU A 83 6.96 -24.31 9.26
C GLU A 83 7.67 -23.34 10.21
N PHE A 84 8.97 -23.31 10.12
CA PHE A 84 9.84 -22.56 11.00
C PHE A 84 10.86 -21.73 10.23
N GLY A 85 11.10 -20.49 10.67
CA GLY A 85 12.06 -19.58 10.07
C GLY A 85 13.24 -19.26 11.00
N PHE A 86 14.42 -19.07 10.41
CA PHE A 86 15.63 -18.62 11.08
C PHE A 86 16.09 -17.31 10.47
N GLY A 87 16.35 -16.30 11.31
CA GLY A 87 16.97 -15.05 10.91
C GLY A 87 18.40 -14.91 11.42
N SER A 88 19.25 -14.18 10.72
CA SER A 88 20.62 -13.83 11.18
C SER A 88 20.57 -12.89 12.40
N THR A 89 19.48 -12.16 12.58
CA THR A 89 19.22 -11.32 13.74
C THR A 89 17.87 -11.66 14.38
N LYS A 90 17.74 -11.29 15.66
CA LYS A 90 16.49 -11.50 16.40
C LYS A 90 15.50 -10.41 16.05
N THR A 91 14.62 -10.71 15.11
CA THR A 91 13.51 -9.82 14.72
C THR A 91 12.23 -10.63 14.48
N ASN A 92 11.10 -9.95 14.37
CA ASN A 92 9.82 -10.55 14.04
C ASN A 92 9.17 -9.75 12.90
N TRP A 93 8.98 -10.38 11.74
CA TRP A 93 8.38 -9.74 10.57
C TRP A 93 6.91 -9.36 10.72
N GLU A 94 6.19 -9.96 11.64
CA GLU A 94 4.79 -9.62 11.92
C GLU A 94 4.65 -8.29 12.66
N ARG A 95 5.77 -7.78 13.19
CA ARG A 95 5.78 -6.52 13.94
C ARG A 95 6.07 -5.33 13.05
N GLU A 96 5.40 -4.24 13.31
CA GLU A 96 5.66 -2.97 12.62
C GLU A 96 7.06 -2.38 12.90
N THR A 97 7.85 -3.00 13.78
CA THR A 97 9.26 -2.65 14.01
C THR A 97 10.23 -3.45 13.13
N PHE A 98 9.76 -4.40 12.36
CA PHE A 98 10.58 -5.38 11.64
C PHE A 98 11.76 -4.75 10.89
N ILE A 99 11.51 -3.77 10.01
CA ILE A 99 12.60 -3.15 9.23
C ILE A 99 13.52 -2.25 10.05
N TYR A 100 13.10 -1.82 11.24
CA TYR A 100 13.93 -1.05 12.16
C TYR A 100 14.89 -1.94 12.96
N ASP A 101 14.51 -3.19 13.19
CA ASP A 101 15.24 -4.18 13.99
C ASP A 101 16.30 -4.95 13.19
N LEU A 102 16.43 -4.70 11.88
CA LEU A 102 17.43 -5.34 11.02
C LEU A 102 18.86 -4.93 11.42
N GLU A 103 19.84 -5.82 11.22
CA GLU A 103 21.25 -5.57 11.51
C GLU A 103 21.84 -4.49 10.60
N ASP A 104 22.74 -3.69 11.15
CA ASP A 104 23.52 -2.71 10.40
C ASP A 104 24.72 -3.41 9.70
N LEU A 105 24.79 -3.26 8.39
CA LEU A 105 25.88 -3.77 7.56
C LEU A 105 26.56 -2.61 6.83
N VAL A 106 27.89 -2.45 7.06
CA VAL A 106 28.69 -1.44 6.39
C VAL A 106 29.27 -2.01 5.10
N ILE A 107 28.92 -1.45 3.98
CA ILE A 107 29.36 -1.86 2.64
C ILE A 107 30.06 -0.71 1.93
N ASP A 108 30.73 -1.03 0.82
CA ASP A 108 31.29 0.00 -0.07
C ASP A 108 30.16 0.82 -0.70
N ASN A 109 30.40 2.12 -0.87
CA ASN A 109 29.41 3.02 -1.43
C ASN A 109 29.47 2.98 -2.96
N TYR A 110 28.73 2.06 -3.55
CA TYR A 110 28.55 2.00 -4.99
C TYR A 110 27.38 2.90 -5.41
N GLN A 111 27.63 3.77 -6.36
CA GLN A 111 26.60 4.55 -7.04
C GLN A 111 26.65 4.17 -8.52
N SER A 112 25.55 3.67 -9.04
CA SER A 112 25.46 3.31 -10.45
C SER A 112 24.26 3.97 -11.09
N LYS A 113 24.43 4.37 -12.36
CA LYS A 113 23.36 4.87 -13.20
C LYS A 113 22.81 3.71 -14.01
N LYS A 114 21.49 3.63 -14.14
CA LYS A 114 20.84 2.69 -15.04
C LYS A 114 19.75 3.43 -15.82
N TYR A 115 19.82 3.32 -17.14
CA TYR A 115 18.81 3.85 -18.05
C TYR A 115 18.21 2.70 -18.82
N SER A 116 16.92 2.50 -18.68
CA SER A 116 16.19 1.41 -19.31
C SER A 116 15.07 1.97 -20.19
N TYR A 117 14.92 1.41 -21.38
CA TYR A 117 13.94 1.82 -22.37
C TYR A 117 13.17 0.58 -22.84
N PHE A 118 11.86 0.59 -22.72
CA PHE A 118 10.98 -0.54 -23.05
C PHE A 118 9.97 -0.07 -24.11
N PRO A 119 10.37 0.00 -25.39
CA PRO A 119 9.39 0.25 -26.46
C PRO A 119 8.53 -0.99 -26.68
N TYR A 120 7.26 -0.80 -27.00
CA TYR A 120 6.34 -1.89 -27.29
C TYR A 120 5.43 -1.55 -28.47
N LEU A 121 4.93 -2.60 -29.11
CA LEU A 121 3.88 -2.57 -30.11
C LEU A 121 2.88 -3.68 -29.79
N THR A 122 1.64 -3.30 -29.58
CA THR A 122 0.53 -4.24 -29.34
C THR A 122 -0.38 -4.25 -30.55
N VAL A 123 -0.72 -5.45 -31.04
CA VAL A 123 -1.76 -5.67 -32.02
C VAL A 123 -2.71 -6.71 -31.45
N ALA A 124 -3.98 -6.36 -31.32
CA ALA A 124 -5.01 -7.27 -30.83
C ALA A 124 -6.28 -7.13 -31.68
N GLU A 125 -6.99 -8.24 -31.85
CA GLU A 125 -8.32 -8.27 -32.46
C GLU A 125 -9.32 -8.75 -31.41
N ASP A 126 -10.34 -7.94 -31.15
CA ASP A 126 -11.46 -8.33 -30.32
C ASP A 126 -12.53 -8.97 -31.21
N SER A 127 -12.67 -10.28 -31.09
CA SER A 127 -13.64 -11.05 -31.90
C SER A 127 -15.09 -10.85 -31.42
N VAL A 128 -15.34 -10.21 -30.29
CA VAL A 128 -16.68 -9.90 -29.78
C VAL A 128 -17.19 -8.60 -30.35
N THR A 129 -16.33 -7.57 -30.37
CA THR A 129 -16.65 -6.24 -30.92
C THR A 129 -16.28 -6.08 -32.38
N ASN A 130 -15.47 -7.00 -32.95
CA ASN A 130 -14.81 -6.90 -34.26
C ASN A 130 -13.93 -5.64 -34.40
N GLU A 131 -13.32 -5.21 -33.31
CA GLU A 131 -12.40 -4.07 -33.32
C GLU A 131 -10.95 -4.56 -33.35
N SER A 132 -10.12 -3.88 -34.15
CA SER A 132 -8.67 -4.05 -34.15
C SER A 132 -8.02 -2.96 -33.32
N ILE A 133 -7.26 -3.36 -32.32
CA ILE A 133 -6.53 -2.47 -31.44
C ILE A 133 -5.06 -2.48 -31.86
N GLN A 134 -4.52 -1.31 -32.15
CA GLN A 134 -3.10 -1.12 -32.44
C GLN A 134 -2.57 -0.03 -31.52
N LYS A 135 -1.60 -0.37 -30.67
CA LYS A 135 -0.94 0.56 -29.76
C LYS A 135 0.57 0.48 -29.89
N ALA A 136 1.23 1.63 -29.86
CA ALA A 136 2.68 1.72 -29.75
C ALA A 136 3.03 2.74 -28.66
N GLY A 137 4.00 2.41 -27.83
CA GLY A 137 4.42 3.29 -26.74
C GLY A 137 5.82 2.95 -26.25
N ILE A 138 6.23 3.62 -25.19
CA ILE A 138 7.53 3.42 -24.57
C ILE A 138 7.49 3.75 -23.10
N ASP A 139 8.08 2.86 -22.28
CA ASP A 139 8.39 3.11 -20.88
C ASP A 139 9.88 3.37 -20.70
N ILE A 140 10.22 4.42 -19.97
CA ILE A 140 11.58 4.89 -19.75
C ILE A 140 11.82 5.00 -18.24
N PHE A 141 12.85 4.29 -17.75
CA PHE A 141 13.26 4.30 -16.35
C PHE A 141 14.70 4.79 -16.23
N LEU A 142 14.90 5.93 -15.60
CA LEU A 142 16.18 6.60 -15.46
C LEU A 142 16.58 6.67 -13.98
N ASN A 143 17.49 5.82 -13.54
CA ASN A 143 18.17 5.93 -12.26
C ASN A 143 19.47 6.73 -12.45
N HIS A 144 19.53 7.93 -11.87
CA HIS A 144 20.65 8.86 -12.07
C HIS A 144 21.84 8.57 -11.15
N GLY A 145 21.72 7.61 -10.22
CA GLY A 145 22.79 7.21 -9.29
C GLY A 145 23.10 8.22 -8.18
N ASP A 146 22.36 9.31 -8.09
CA ASP A 146 22.51 10.38 -7.10
C ASP A 146 21.33 10.45 -6.11
N GLY A 147 20.53 9.37 -6.05
CA GLY A 147 19.29 9.28 -5.29
C GLY A 147 18.08 9.87 -6.01
N SER A 148 18.23 10.27 -7.29
CA SER A 148 17.10 10.70 -8.10
C SER A 148 16.72 9.64 -9.15
N GLN A 149 15.44 9.54 -9.45
CA GLN A 149 14.88 8.68 -10.47
C GLN A 149 13.81 9.41 -11.25
N THR A 150 13.76 9.13 -12.56
CA THR A 150 12.73 9.65 -13.46
C THR A 150 12.12 8.48 -14.24
N ASN A 151 10.81 8.33 -14.17
CA ASN A 151 10.07 7.35 -14.93
C ASN A 151 9.09 8.08 -15.83
N ILE A 152 9.06 7.71 -17.11
CA ILE A 152 8.19 8.29 -18.13
C ILE A 152 7.51 7.13 -18.86
N ALA A 153 6.19 7.20 -19.00
CA ALA A 153 5.42 6.28 -19.82
C ALA A 153 4.65 7.10 -20.87
N ILE A 154 4.90 6.82 -22.13
CA ILE A 154 4.25 7.47 -23.27
C ILE A 154 3.33 6.45 -23.93
N ASN A 155 2.04 6.76 -23.99
CA ASN A 155 0.98 5.88 -24.50
C ASN A 155 1.07 4.45 -23.92
N PRO A 156 1.16 4.28 -22.57
CA PRO A 156 1.44 2.99 -21.97
C PRO A 156 0.34 1.97 -22.24
N ASP A 157 0.73 0.72 -22.48
CA ASP A 157 -0.20 -0.40 -22.58
C ASP A 157 -0.31 -1.12 -21.23
N PHE A 158 -1.31 -0.78 -20.45
CA PHE A 158 -1.59 -1.45 -19.19
C PHE A 158 -2.53 -2.67 -19.35
N GLY A 159 -2.92 -3.03 -20.58
CA GLY A 159 -3.76 -4.20 -20.85
C GLY A 159 -3.07 -5.54 -20.58
N GLN A 160 -1.73 -5.56 -20.48
CA GLN A 160 -0.95 -6.76 -20.16
C GLN A 160 -0.75 -6.99 -18.65
N VAL A 161 -1.27 -6.10 -17.82
CA VAL A 161 -1.19 -6.28 -16.36
C VAL A 161 -2.12 -7.41 -15.93
N GLU A 162 -1.67 -8.23 -14.98
CA GLU A 162 -2.50 -9.29 -14.41
C GLU A 162 -3.87 -8.76 -14.00
N THR A 163 -4.93 -9.47 -14.40
CA THR A 163 -6.30 -9.13 -14.03
C THR A 163 -6.47 -9.27 -12.52
N ASP A 164 -7.24 -8.37 -11.94
CA ASP A 164 -7.62 -8.48 -10.53
C ASP A 164 -8.51 -9.71 -10.29
N GLN A 165 -8.43 -10.26 -9.09
CA GLN A 165 -9.33 -11.35 -8.71
C GLN A 165 -10.77 -10.84 -8.69
N VAL A 166 -11.69 -11.64 -9.23
CA VAL A 166 -13.11 -11.30 -9.19
C VAL A 166 -13.60 -11.35 -7.74
N VAL A 167 -13.96 -10.19 -7.20
CA VAL A 167 -14.53 -10.06 -5.85
C VAL A 167 -16.00 -9.72 -5.96
N VAL A 168 -16.85 -10.59 -5.42
CA VAL A 168 -18.28 -10.30 -5.30
C VAL A 168 -18.50 -9.46 -4.04
N ASN A 169 -18.69 -8.15 -4.22
CA ASN A 169 -18.86 -7.20 -3.13
C ASN A 169 -20.33 -6.85 -2.92
N PHE A 170 -20.91 -7.33 -1.84
CA PHE A 170 -22.28 -6.99 -1.41
C PHE A 170 -22.33 -5.82 -0.40
N SER A 171 -21.20 -5.21 -0.10
CA SER A 171 -21.12 -4.05 0.81
C SER A 171 -21.25 -2.73 0.04
N ALA A 172 -21.52 -1.64 0.76
CA ALA A 172 -21.49 -0.29 0.20
C ALA A 172 -20.06 0.29 0.18
N ILE A 173 -19.06 -0.46 0.66
CA ILE A 173 -17.66 -0.05 0.69
C ILE A 173 -17.02 -0.53 -0.61
N GLU A 174 -16.34 0.37 -1.31
CA GLU A 174 -15.58 0.04 -2.51
C GLU A 174 -14.47 -0.97 -2.20
N THR A 175 -14.29 -1.96 -3.07
CA THR A 175 -13.17 -2.90 -2.95
C THR A 175 -11.87 -2.19 -3.34
N PHE A 176 -10.89 -2.23 -2.46
CA PHE A 176 -9.56 -1.73 -2.74
C PHE A 176 -8.73 -2.83 -3.44
N PHE A 177 -8.08 -2.48 -4.56
CA PHE A 177 -7.13 -3.34 -5.25
C PHE A 177 -5.74 -2.71 -5.22
N SER A 178 -4.72 -3.53 -4.99
CA SER A 178 -3.32 -3.09 -5.05
C SER A 178 -2.91 -2.71 -6.47
N GLU A 179 -1.89 -1.86 -6.60
CA GLU A 179 -1.33 -1.45 -7.88
C GLU A 179 -0.39 -2.55 -8.40
N LYS A 180 -0.53 -2.92 -9.67
CA LYS A 180 0.29 -3.95 -10.33
C LYS A 180 1.10 -3.41 -11.52
N ARG A 181 0.80 -2.20 -11.98
CA ARG A 181 1.49 -1.59 -13.11
C ARG A 181 2.89 -1.12 -12.71
N ALA A 182 3.93 -1.65 -13.33
CA ALA A 182 5.35 -1.42 -13.00
C ALA A 182 5.69 0.08 -12.89
N PHE A 183 5.14 0.92 -13.76
CA PHE A 183 5.34 2.37 -13.69
C PHE A 183 4.92 2.96 -12.33
N PHE A 184 3.82 2.49 -11.73
CA PHE A 184 3.27 3.04 -10.49
C PHE A 184 3.82 2.32 -9.25
N THR A 185 4.30 1.08 -9.33
CA THR A 185 4.81 0.33 -8.17
C THR A 185 6.21 0.76 -7.78
N GLU A 186 7.06 1.18 -8.73
CA GLU A 186 8.41 1.69 -8.41
C GLU A 186 8.35 2.94 -7.52
N ASN A 187 9.13 2.99 -6.45
CA ASN A 187 9.18 4.13 -5.50
C ASN A 187 7.82 4.61 -4.98
N HIS A 188 6.81 3.76 -5.02
CA HIS A 188 5.47 4.08 -4.54
C HIS A 188 5.46 4.55 -3.08
N SER A 189 6.34 3.99 -2.24
CA SER A 189 6.45 4.28 -0.81
C SER A 189 6.65 5.76 -0.45
N LEU A 190 7.22 6.56 -1.35
CA LEU A 190 7.35 8.00 -1.11
C LEU A 190 6.00 8.69 -1.10
N PHE A 191 5.09 8.28 -1.99
CA PHE A 191 3.76 8.86 -2.14
C PHE A 191 2.72 8.19 -1.24
N GLU A 192 3.10 7.12 -0.55
CA GLU A 192 2.18 6.38 0.31
C GLU A 192 1.85 7.18 1.56
N VAL A 193 0.65 7.73 1.61
CA VAL A 193 0.02 8.32 2.80
C VAL A 193 -1.31 7.63 3.00
N LYS A 194 -1.33 6.72 3.97
CA LYS A 194 -2.49 5.86 4.24
C LYS A 194 -2.80 5.79 5.73
N GLY A 195 -4.06 5.66 6.06
CA GLY A 195 -4.51 5.31 7.41
C GLY A 195 -4.29 3.84 7.72
N GLY A 196 -4.06 3.51 8.97
CA GLY A 196 -3.96 2.11 9.39
C GLY A 196 -5.22 1.32 9.00
N ARG A 197 -5.05 0.06 8.61
CA ARG A 197 -6.11 -0.84 8.13
C ARG A 197 -6.87 -0.33 6.90
N ASP A 198 -6.18 0.38 6.01
CA ASP A 198 -6.72 0.82 4.74
C ASP A 198 -7.98 1.69 4.85
N ASP A 199 -8.12 2.46 5.95
CA ASP A 199 -9.23 3.40 6.11
C ASP A 199 -9.22 4.49 5.04
N PHE A 200 -8.02 4.92 4.60
CA PHE A 200 -7.82 5.84 3.49
C PHE A 200 -6.44 5.72 2.84
N TYR A 201 -6.38 6.15 1.57
CA TYR A 201 -5.16 6.44 0.81
C TYR A 201 -5.31 7.82 0.17
N VAL A 202 -4.32 8.70 0.32
CA VAL A 202 -4.34 10.01 -0.36
C VAL A 202 -4.07 9.86 -1.85
N ILE A 203 -3.27 8.86 -2.24
CA ILE A 203 -3.09 8.44 -3.63
C ILE A 203 -3.42 6.95 -3.74
N ASN A 204 -4.33 6.65 -4.65
CA ASN A 204 -4.61 5.33 -5.18
C ASN A 204 -4.41 5.40 -6.70
N THR A 205 -3.26 4.94 -7.17
CA THR A 205 -2.89 5.04 -8.58
C THR A 205 -3.83 4.28 -9.52
N ARG A 206 -4.64 3.33 -9.00
CA ARG A 206 -5.71 2.67 -9.75
C ARG A 206 -6.81 3.63 -10.26
N ARG A 207 -6.89 4.85 -9.71
CA ARG A 207 -7.78 5.90 -10.25
C ARG A 207 -7.29 6.42 -11.59
N ILE A 208 -5.97 6.44 -11.82
CA ILE A 208 -5.34 6.87 -13.06
C ILE A 208 -5.53 5.76 -14.11
N GLY A 209 -6.19 6.08 -15.22
CA GLY A 209 -6.60 5.09 -16.22
C GLY A 209 -7.82 4.26 -15.77
N GLY A 210 -8.53 4.68 -14.74
CA GLY A 210 -9.76 4.07 -14.28
C GLY A 210 -10.95 4.42 -15.19
N ARG A 211 -12.17 4.20 -14.68
CA ARG A 211 -13.38 4.41 -15.47
C ARG A 211 -13.52 5.86 -15.91
N PRO A 212 -13.70 6.13 -17.23
CA PRO A 212 -13.87 7.48 -17.76
C PRO A 212 -15.13 8.17 -17.24
N ASP A 213 -15.13 9.52 -17.31
CA ASP A 213 -16.30 10.33 -17.02
C ASP A 213 -17.27 10.30 -18.20
N TYR A 214 -18.52 9.89 -17.97
CA TYR A 214 -19.58 9.88 -18.96
C TYR A 214 -20.84 10.59 -18.42
N ASP A 215 -21.44 11.41 -19.30
CA ASP A 215 -22.80 11.90 -19.14
C ASP A 215 -23.49 11.82 -20.50
N CYS A 216 -24.08 10.66 -20.77
CA CYS A 216 -24.67 10.38 -22.08
C CYS A 216 -25.90 11.25 -22.35
N SER A 217 -26.50 11.88 -21.34
CA SER A 217 -27.60 12.82 -21.52
C SER A 217 -27.21 14.12 -22.25
N ARG A 218 -25.90 14.42 -22.32
CA ARG A 218 -25.35 15.59 -23.03
C ARG A 218 -25.22 15.38 -24.54
N PHE A 219 -25.42 14.17 -25.03
CA PHE A 219 -25.24 13.83 -26.44
C PHE A 219 -26.58 13.53 -27.12
N GLU A 220 -26.76 13.99 -28.34
CA GLU A 220 -27.93 13.65 -29.16
C GLU A 220 -28.06 12.13 -29.39
N GLN A 221 -26.93 11.43 -29.41
CA GLN A 221 -26.83 9.98 -29.60
C GLN A 221 -26.62 9.27 -28.26
N SER A 222 -27.50 9.50 -27.29
CA SER A 222 -27.37 8.94 -25.95
C SER A 222 -27.25 7.41 -25.93
N ASP A 223 -28.01 6.70 -26.77
CA ASP A 223 -27.96 5.23 -26.84
C ASP A 223 -26.62 4.72 -27.36
N ILE A 224 -26.01 5.43 -28.32
CA ILE A 224 -24.67 5.08 -28.83
C ILE A 224 -23.64 5.34 -27.75
N CYS A 225 -23.74 6.43 -27.02
CA CYS A 225 -22.87 6.70 -25.88
C CYS A 225 -22.96 5.61 -24.82
N GLU A 226 -24.17 5.20 -24.41
CA GLU A 226 -24.38 4.14 -23.40
C GLU A 226 -23.78 2.79 -23.84
N ASN A 227 -23.92 2.44 -25.12
CA ASN A 227 -23.42 1.18 -25.65
C ASN A 227 -21.89 1.18 -25.88
N ASN A 228 -21.24 2.36 -25.94
CA ASN A 228 -19.80 2.51 -26.14
C ASN A 228 -19.06 2.98 -24.89
N ARG A 229 -19.65 2.84 -23.71
CA ARG A 229 -18.94 3.15 -22.45
C ARG A 229 -17.78 2.20 -22.25
N LYS A 230 -16.59 2.78 -22.05
CA LYS A 230 -15.40 2.03 -21.66
C LYS A 230 -15.34 1.87 -20.14
N GLU A 231 -14.73 0.77 -19.69
CA GLU A 231 -14.50 0.50 -18.27
C GLU A 231 -13.18 1.09 -17.77
N TYR A 232 -12.30 1.52 -18.68
CA TYR A 232 -10.99 2.11 -18.38
C TYR A 232 -10.64 3.20 -19.39
N SER A 233 -9.81 4.16 -18.97
CA SER A 233 -9.22 5.20 -19.80
C SER A 233 -7.82 4.80 -20.22
N ASP A 234 -7.46 5.06 -21.48
CA ASP A 234 -6.08 5.00 -21.92
C ASP A 234 -5.29 6.21 -21.40
N LEU A 235 -3.99 6.07 -21.27
CA LEU A 235 -3.10 7.17 -20.89
C LEU A 235 -2.28 7.64 -22.09
N ASP A 236 -2.20 8.96 -22.26
CA ASP A 236 -1.27 9.57 -23.21
C ASP A 236 0.14 9.64 -22.64
N LEU A 237 0.23 10.05 -21.37
CA LEU A 237 1.50 10.31 -20.70
C LEU A 237 1.39 10.05 -19.20
N ALA A 238 2.43 9.46 -18.64
CA ALA A 238 2.67 9.50 -17.20
C ALA A 238 4.14 9.84 -16.94
N LEU A 239 4.38 10.70 -15.95
CA LEU A 239 5.70 11.14 -15.51
C LEU A 239 5.79 11.02 -14.00
N ARG A 240 6.87 10.43 -13.52
CA ARG A 240 7.22 10.45 -12.10
C ARG A 240 8.69 10.82 -11.95
N HIS A 241 8.96 11.73 -11.03
CA HIS A 241 10.32 12.10 -10.64
C HIS A 241 10.42 12.07 -9.12
N THR A 242 11.42 11.36 -8.60
CA THR A 242 11.69 11.27 -7.16
C THR A 242 13.15 11.63 -6.88
N ILE A 243 13.36 12.29 -5.75
CA ILE A 243 14.70 12.65 -5.25
C ILE A 243 14.75 12.21 -3.79
N GLN A 244 15.67 11.29 -3.47
CA GLN A 244 15.89 10.82 -2.11
C GLN A 244 17.24 11.30 -1.63
N LYS A 245 17.23 12.19 -0.63
CA LYS A 245 18.43 12.72 0.01
C LYS A 245 18.45 12.40 1.50
N GLU A 246 19.60 12.57 2.13
CA GLU A 246 19.78 12.27 3.55
C GLU A 246 18.71 12.90 4.46
N LYS A 247 18.37 14.17 4.23
CA LYS A 247 17.45 14.92 5.10
C LYS A 247 16.04 15.07 4.58
N VAL A 248 15.83 14.95 3.27
CA VAL A 248 14.54 15.23 2.65
C VAL A 248 14.33 14.39 1.39
N ASP A 249 13.15 13.87 1.21
CA ASP A 249 12.68 13.25 -0.03
C ASP A 249 11.70 14.20 -0.72
N LEU A 250 11.78 14.25 -2.04
CA LEU A 250 10.86 14.97 -2.91
C LEU A 250 10.29 14.03 -3.95
N GLY A 251 9.03 14.21 -4.30
CA GLY A 251 8.36 13.45 -5.35
C GLY A 251 7.41 14.31 -6.16
N PHE A 252 7.38 14.06 -7.43
CA PHE A 252 6.42 14.63 -8.37
C PHE A 252 5.84 13.50 -9.23
N LEU A 253 4.53 13.52 -9.45
CA LEU A 253 3.83 12.60 -10.33
C LEU A 253 2.81 13.40 -11.15
N ALA A 254 2.76 13.14 -12.46
CA ALA A 254 1.75 13.66 -13.35
C ALA A 254 1.30 12.55 -14.30
N ALA A 255 0.02 12.54 -14.66
CA ALA A 255 -0.52 11.66 -15.67
C ALA A 255 -1.66 12.35 -16.41
N SER A 256 -1.83 12.03 -17.69
CA SER A 256 -2.92 12.52 -18.53
C SER A 256 -3.58 11.34 -19.23
N GLU A 257 -4.89 11.25 -19.11
CA GLU A 257 -5.73 10.27 -19.82
C GLU A 257 -6.07 10.77 -21.21
N SER A 258 -6.24 9.83 -22.15
CA SER A 258 -6.64 10.13 -23.52
C SER A 258 -8.10 10.56 -23.61
N ASP A 259 -8.40 11.43 -24.56
CA ASP A 259 -9.78 11.77 -24.93
C ASP A 259 -10.44 10.60 -25.68
N GLU A 260 -11.71 10.35 -25.38
CA GLU A 260 -12.54 9.33 -26.03
C GLU A 260 -13.73 9.97 -26.74
N ASN A 261 -14.44 9.21 -27.58
CA ASN A 261 -15.54 9.75 -28.38
C ASN A 261 -16.64 10.46 -27.54
N PHE A 262 -16.94 9.94 -26.35
CA PHE A 262 -17.99 10.45 -25.47
C PHE A 262 -17.47 10.84 -24.08
N SER A 263 -16.14 10.88 -23.90
CA SER A 263 -15.48 11.26 -22.66
C SER A 263 -14.24 12.09 -22.97
N LYS A 264 -13.79 12.85 -21.99
CA LYS A 264 -12.49 13.52 -22.02
C LYS A 264 -11.65 13.02 -20.88
N GLY A 265 -10.37 12.77 -21.16
CA GLY A 265 -9.41 12.32 -20.19
C GLY A 265 -9.28 13.26 -18.99
N ARG A 266 -8.81 12.72 -17.89
CA ARG A 266 -8.47 13.46 -16.68
C ARG A 266 -6.98 13.72 -16.62
N ASP A 267 -6.62 14.83 -15.97
CA ASP A 267 -5.23 15.15 -15.63
C ASP A 267 -5.02 14.96 -14.13
N TYR A 268 -3.92 14.31 -13.77
CA TYR A 268 -3.54 14.01 -12.40
C TYR A 268 -2.19 14.60 -12.07
N PHE A 269 -2.08 15.21 -10.90
CA PHE A 269 -0.83 15.76 -10.38
C PHE A 269 -0.69 15.41 -8.90
N ALA A 270 0.54 15.05 -8.49
CA ALA A 270 0.88 14.91 -7.09
C ALA A 270 2.27 15.48 -6.82
N PHE A 271 2.39 16.12 -5.65
CA PHE A 271 3.65 16.65 -5.15
C PHE A 271 3.84 16.20 -3.69
N ARG A 272 4.98 15.61 -3.41
CA ARG A 272 5.37 15.10 -2.09
C ARG A 272 6.66 15.72 -1.62
N VAL A 273 6.68 16.14 -0.35
CA VAL A 273 7.92 16.42 0.40
C VAL A 273 7.85 15.69 1.74
N ARG A 274 8.94 15.06 2.15
CA ARG A 274 9.03 14.33 3.42
C ARG A 274 10.41 14.52 4.04
N SER A 275 10.46 14.85 5.33
CA SER A 275 11.72 14.87 6.08
C SER A 275 12.22 13.44 6.33
N ASN A 276 13.54 13.28 6.40
CA ASN A 276 14.22 11.99 6.58
C ASN A 276 14.87 11.82 7.95
N SER A 277 14.36 12.53 8.99
CA SER A 277 14.82 12.28 10.34
C SER A 277 14.48 10.84 10.77
N PRO A 278 15.42 10.07 11.32
CA PRO A 278 15.17 8.67 11.72
C PRO A 278 14.05 8.51 12.74
N GLN A 279 13.87 9.48 13.63
CA GLN A 279 12.92 9.41 14.73
C GLN A 279 11.68 10.28 14.53
N ASN A 280 11.77 11.29 13.66
CA ASN A 280 10.70 12.26 13.43
C ASN A 280 10.55 12.48 11.95
N LYS A 281 9.54 11.89 11.34
CA LYS A 281 9.21 12.10 9.94
C LYS A 281 8.03 13.04 9.87
N VAL A 282 8.15 14.05 9.04
CA VAL A 282 7.05 14.97 8.71
C VAL A 282 6.95 15.03 7.20
N GLY A 283 5.75 14.85 6.69
CA GLY A 283 5.50 14.84 5.27
C GLY A 283 4.34 15.75 4.89
N PHE A 284 4.42 16.29 3.69
CA PHE A 284 3.34 17.01 3.03
C PHE A 284 3.10 16.41 1.66
N LEU A 285 1.85 16.08 1.35
CA LEU A 285 1.41 15.58 0.05
C LEU A 285 0.26 16.45 -0.45
N ALA A 286 0.38 16.92 -1.68
CA ALA A 286 -0.69 17.60 -2.40
C ALA A 286 -1.02 16.80 -3.66
N THR A 287 -2.31 16.61 -3.93
CA THR A 287 -2.79 16.02 -5.18
C THR A 287 -3.80 16.94 -5.84
N LYS A 288 -3.87 16.86 -7.15
CA LYS A 288 -4.87 17.55 -7.97
C LYS A 288 -5.34 16.62 -9.08
N THR A 289 -6.65 16.48 -9.20
CA THR A 289 -7.30 15.83 -10.33
C THR A 289 -8.16 16.85 -11.06
N LYS A 290 -8.04 16.90 -12.37
CA LYS A 290 -8.88 17.76 -13.21
C LYS A 290 -9.67 16.87 -14.17
N SER A 291 -11.00 16.90 -14.05
CA SER A 291 -11.90 16.32 -15.04
C SER A 291 -12.10 17.33 -16.17
N ASN A 292 -11.59 17.02 -17.34
CA ASN A 292 -11.77 17.88 -18.53
C ASN A 292 -13.19 17.74 -19.10
N PHE A 293 -13.87 16.64 -18.81
CA PHE A 293 -15.24 16.38 -19.24
C PHE A 293 -16.25 17.27 -18.49
N PHE A 294 -16.15 17.33 -17.16
CA PHE A 294 -17.02 18.18 -16.33
C PHE A 294 -16.48 19.59 -16.13
N ASN A 295 -15.22 19.84 -16.47
CA ASN A 295 -14.46 21.07 -16.19
C ASN A 295 -14.37 21.36 -14.68
N GLU A 296 -14.16 20.31 -13.90
CA GLU A 296 -14.08 20.33 -12.44
C GLU A 296 -12.67 19.96 -11.98
N SER A 297 -12.29 20.44 -10.82
CA SER A 297 -11.05 20.03 -10.17
C SER A 297 -11.27 19.61 -8.72
N SER A 298 -10.49 18.62 -8.30
CA SER A 298 -10.39 18.17 -6.92
C SER A 298 -8.96 18.31 -6.45
N ASP A 299 -8.76 19.00 -5.34
CA ASP A 299 -7.48 19.18 -4.69
C ASP A 299 -7.51 18.49 -3.32
N VAL A 300 -6.49 17.70 -2.99
CA VAL A 300 -6.33 17.11 -1.67
C VAL A 300 -4.96 17.48 -1.10
N TYR A 301 -4.95 17.88 0.16
CA TYR A 301 -3.74 18.20 0.92
C TYR A 301 -3.67 17.30 2.15
N SER A 302 -2.50 16.73 2.40
CA SER A 302 -2.21 15.93 3.59
C SER A 302 -0.93 16.41 4.26
N LEU A 303 -0.99 16.53 5.58
CA LEU A 303 0.18 16.62 6.44
C LEU A 303 0.24 15.35 7.29
N ASP A 304 1.36 14.63 7.23
CA ASP A 304 1.57 13.42 7.99
C ASP A 304 2.79 13.53 8.90
N ILE A 305 2.68 12.94 10.07
CA ILE A 305 3.75 12.85 11.05
C ILE A 305 3.93 11.41 11.52
N GLU A 306 5.19 11.02 11.73
CA GLU A 306 5.56 9.79 12.41
C GLU A 306 6.66 10.09 13.41
N ASN A 307 6.49 9.69 14.67
CA ASN A 307 7.46 9.88 15.73
C ASN A 307 7.75 8.56 16.42
N THR A 308 9.02 8.21 16.52
CA THR A 308 9.55 7.03 17.23
C THR A 308 10.59 7.41 18.30
N ALA A 309 10.69 8.70 18.66
CA ALA A 309 11.66 9.20 19.63
C ALA A 309 11.37 8.73 21.07
N VAL A 310 10.10 8.43 21.38
CA VAL A 310 9.71 7.90 22.68
C VAL A 310 9.94 6.39 22.70
N LYS A 311 10.68 5.91 23.68
CA LYS A 311 11.02 4.49 23.78
C LYS A 311 9.78 3.61 23.73
N ASN A 312 9.84 2.56 22.92
CA ASN A 312 8.76 1.60 22.73
C ASN A 312 7.42 2.20 22.25
N THR A 313 7.45 3.41 21.69
CA THR A 313 6.23 4.10 21.28
C THR A 313 6.38 4.63 19.87
N GLN A 314 5.39 4.38 19.05
CA GLN A 314 5.24 4.97 17.73
C GLN A 314 3.98 5.84 17.74
N ILE A 315 4.11 7.05 17.25
CA ILE A 315 3.02 8.02 17.12
C ILE A 315 2.88 8.35 15.65
N SER A 316 1.69 8.20 15.11
CA SER A 316 1.38 8.65 13.77
C SER A 316 0.18 9.57 13.75
N GLY A 317 0.22 10.57 12.87
CA GLY A 317 -0.85 11.56 12.75
C GLY A 317 -1.01 12.03 11.31
N TYR A 318 -2.24 12.35 10.94
CA TYR A 318 -2.61 12.79 9.59
C TYR A 318 -3.63 13.91 9.70
N LEU A 319 -3.35 15.00 9.00
CA LEU A 319 -4.32 16.07 8.72
C LEU A 319 -4.64 16.03 7.25
N LEU A 320 -5.92 15.96 6.90
CA LEU A 320 -6.42 15.87 5.54
C LEU A 320 -7.32 17.06 5.25
N ASN A 321 -7.21 17.60 4.06
CA ASN A 321 -8.11 18.61 3.53
C ASN A 321 -8.42 18.29 2.07
N SER A 322 -9.68 18.20 1.71
CA SER A 322 -10.13 18.05 0.33
C SER A 322 -10.93 19.27 -0.10
N ARG A 323 -10.78 19.65 -1.35
CA ARG A 323 -11.55 20.74 -1.99
C ARG A 323 -12.02 20.27 -3.34
N LYS A 324 -13.34 20.33 -3.55
CA LYS A 324 -13.97 20.02 -4.82
C LYS A 324 -15.10 21.01 -5.04
N GLU A 325 -15.02 21.81 -6.10
CA GLU A 325 -15.97 22.89 -6.38
C GLU A 325 -16.22 23.80 -5.16
N ASN A 326 -17.44 23.74 -4.61
CA ASN A 326 -17.88 24.53 -3.47
C ASN A 326 -17.83 23.75 -2.14
N SER A 327 -17.33 22.52 -2.16
CA SER A 327 -17.21 21.68 -0.96
C SER A 327 -15.77 21.63 -0.46
N THR A 328 -15.61 21.75 0.84
CA THR A 328 -14.32 21.61 1.52
C THR A 328 -14.48 20.66 2.69
N GLY A 329 -13.72 19.56 2.67
CA GLY A 329 -13.74 18.55 3.69
C GLY A 329 -12.44 18.49 4.50
N HIS A 330 -12.56 18.05 5.75
CA HIS A 330 -11.46 17.97 6.71
C HIS A 330 -11.38 16.59 7.36
N GLY A 331 -10.17 16.11 7.54
CA GLY A 331 -9.90 14.86 8.25
C GLY A 331 -8.74 15.00 9.23
N LEU A 332 -8.87 14.31 10.34
CA LEU A 332 -7.82 14.12 11.32
C LEU A 332 -7.76 12.65 11.70
N ARG A 333 -6.58 12.06 11.72
CA ARG A 333 -6.32 10.76 12.32
C ARG A 333 -5.09 10.84 13.22
N PHE A 334 -5.13 10.12 14.34
CA PHE A 334 -4.04 10.04 15.27
C PHE A 334 -4.00 8.65 15.90
N ASP A 335 -2.84 8.00 15.88
CA ASP A 335 -2.63 6.69 16.46
C ASP A 335 -1.38 6.71 17.37
N ILE A 336 -1.50 6.15 18.56
CA ILE A 336 -0.39 5.87 19.46
C ILE A 336 -0.29 4.36 19.63
N LYS A 337 0.87 3.82 19.30
CA LYS A 337 1.20 2.42 19.41
C LYS A 337 2.30 2.25 20.45
N TYR A 338 2.04 1.48 21.50
CA TYR A 338 2.99 1.15 22.55
C TYR A 338 3.38 -0.32 22.48
N ILE A 339 4.69 -0.58 22.32
CA ILE A 339 5.28 -1.90 22.10
C ILE A 339 6.31 -2.16 23.23
N PRO A 340 5.87 -2.58 24.43
CA PRO A 340 6.77 -2.75 25.58
C PRO A 340 7.83 -3.85 25.36
N ASN A 341 7.51 -4.85 24.59
CA ASN A 341 8.39 -5.99 24.25
C ASN A 341 7.86 -6.72 23.00
N ASP A 342 8.52 -7.82 22.66
CA ASP A 342 8.24 -8.67 21.49
C ASP A 342 6.90 -9.43 21.54
N LYS A 343 6.14 -9.35 22.63
CA LYS A 343 4.87 -10.09 22.80
C LYS A 343 3.64 -9.19 22.90
N TYR A 344 3.80 -7.98 23.31
CA TYR A 344 2.67 -7.10 23.61
C TYR A 344 2.71 -5.83 22.78
N GLU A 345 1.55 -5.49 22.26
CA GLU A 345 1.31 -4.22 21.60
C GLU A 345 -0.02 -3.64 22.07
N ASN A 346 -0.08 -2.33 22.26
CA ASN A 346 -1.32 -1.62 22.49
C ASN A 346 -1.41 -0.42 21.58
N THR A 347 -2.46 -0.35 20.78
CA THR A 347 -2.76 0.77 19.88
C THR A 347 -4.00 1.50 20.35
N VAL A 348 -3.86 2.80 20.59
CA VAL A 348 -4.97 3.73 20.80
C VAL A 348 -5.07 4.62 19.57
N GLY A 349 -6.25 4.67 18.97
CA GLY A 349 -6.48 5.46 17.76
C GLY A 349 -7.75 6.29 17.84
N PHE A 350 -7.67 7.41 17.17
CA PHE A 350 -8.78 8.35 16.99
C PHE A 350 -8.79 8.86 15.56
N HIS A 351 -9.96 8.94 14.92
CA HIS A 351 -10.12 9.70 13.71
C HIS A 351 -11.43 10.50 13.68
N TYR A 352 -11.36 11.61 13.01
CA TYR A 352 -12.46 12.49 12.64
C TYR A 352 -12.39 12.72 11.13
N PHE A 353 -13.40 12.29 10.39
CA PHE A 353 -13.59 12.57 8.98
C PHE A 353 -14.94 13.25 8.81
N ASP A 354 -14.96 14.49 8.37
CA ASP A 354 -16.23 15.18 8.18
C ASP A 354 -17.01 14.63 6.97
N LYS A 355 -18.26 15.06 6.83
CA LYS A 355 -19.15 14.57 5.77
C LYS A 355 -18.74 15.01 4.37
N ASP A 356 -17.97 16.11 4.27
CA ASP A 356 -17.55 16.72 3.02
C ASP A 356 -16.12 16.28 2.60
N LEU A 357 -15.44 15.47 3.45
CA LEU A 357 -14.15 14.90 3.11
C LEU A 357 -14.31 13.89 1.96
N ASP A 358 -13.66 14.17 0.85
CA ASP A 358 -13.61 13.31 -0.33
C ASP A 358 -12.18 13.21 -0.86
N LEU A 359 -11.63 11.99 -0.91
CA LEU A 359 -10.31 11.69 -1.45
C LEU A 359 -10.39 10.92 -2.77
N ASN A 360 -11.60 10.54 -3.22
CA ASN A 360 -11.79 9.45 -4.17
C ASN A 360 -11.48 9.81 -5.63
N ASP A 361 -11.22 11.06 -5.97
CA ASP A 361 -10.82 11.44 -7.35
C ASP A 361 -9.41 10.94 -7.71
N MET A 362 -8.44 10.94 -6.78
CA MET A 362 -7.11 10.35 -6.96
C MET A 362 -6.72 9.39 -5.84
N GLY A 363 -7.46 9.38 -4.75
CA GLY A 363 -7.22 8.57 -3.58
C GLY A 363 -8.31 7.53 -3.34
N TYR A 364 -8.40 7.11 -2.09
CA TYR A 364 -9.43 6.21 -1.58
C TYR A 364 -9.79 6.64 -0.17
N LEU A 365 -11.08 6.75 0.12
CA LEU A 365 -11.62 6.94 1.46
C LEU A 365 -12.72 5.93 1.67
N GLN A 366 -12.50 5.01 2.61
CA GLN A 366 -13.48 3.96 2.90
C GLN A 366 -14.81 4.55 3.37
N ARG A 367 -14.74 5.60 4.18
CA ARG A 367 -15.91 6.25 4.75
C ARG A 367 -15.59 7.64 5.27
N ASN A 368 -16.41 8.61 4.94
CA ASN A 368 -16.49 9.93 5.57
C ASN A 368 -17.59 10.00 6.64
N ASP A 369 -17.93 11.18 7.13
CA ASP A 369 -18.93 11.42 8.18
C ASP A 369 -18.74 10.48 9.38
N GLN A 370 -17.53 10.40 9.90
CA GLN A 370 -17.19 9.46 10.97
C GLN A 370 -16.26 10.06 12.01
N ILE A 371 -16.65 9.88 13.27
CA ILE A 371 -15.76 9.99 14.43
C ILE A 371 -15.59 8.58 15.00
N LYS A 372 -14.35 8.13 15.15
CA LYS A 372 -14.06 6.80 15.70
C LYS A 372 -12.96 6.89 16.73
N PHE A 373 -13.19 6.26 17.86
CA PHE A 373 -12.18 5.96 18.86
C PHE A 373 -12.03 4.46 18.95
N TYR A 374 -10.78 3.97 19.06
CA TYR A 374 -10.53 2.56 19.31
C TYR A 374 -9.31 2.35 20.20
N ASN A 375 -9.33 1.26 20.93
CA ASN A 375 -8.17 0.69 21.61
C ASN A 375 -8.05 -0.78 21.23
N ARG A 376 -6.87 -1.18 20.80
CA ARG A 376 -6.54 -2.56 20.47
C ARG A 376 -5.35 -2.99 21.29
N PHE A 377 -5.50 -4.10 21.96
CA PHE A 377 -4.44 -4.81 22.66
C PHE A 377 -4.14 -6.11 21.93
N GLU A 378 -2.86 -6.36 21.66
CA GLU A 378 -2.37 -7.54 20.95
C GLU A 378 -1.37 -8.30 21.82
N PHE A 379 -1.42 -9.62 21.70
CA PHE A 379 -0.48 -10.54 22.30
C PHE A 379 -0.03 -11.55 21.27
N ASP A 380 1.26 -11.51 20.92
CA ASP A 380 1.90 -12.39 19.96
C ASP A 380 2.97 -13.21 20.62
N ARG A 381 2.95 -14.48 20.36
CA ARG A 381 4.00 -15.38 20.79
C ARG A 381 4.30 -16.42 19.73
N ASN A 382 5.42 -16.22 19.01
CA ASN A 382 5.80 -17.00 17.83
C ASN A 382 6.65 -18.24 18.16
N SER A 383 6.95 -18.47 19.43
CA SER A 383 7.67 -19.66 19.84
C SER A 383 7.30 -20.11 21.26
N TYR A 384 7.09 -21.39 21.41
CA TYR A 384 6.83 -22.07 22.67
C TYR A 384 7.91 -23.12 22.94
N PRO A 385 8.16 -23.52 24.22
CA PRO A 385 9.08 -24.60 24.57
C PRO A 385 8.79 -25.88 23.78
N LYS A 386 9.82 -26.75 23.63
CA LYS A 386 9.69 -27.97 22.87
C LYS A 386 8.60 -28.92 23.38
N GLU A 387 8.32 -28.87 24.66
CA GLU A 387 7.32 -29.68 25.37
C GLU A 387 5.88 -29.16 25.19
N SER A 388 5.72 -27.92 24.72
CA SER A 388 4.41 -27.32 24.43
C SER A 388 3.80 -27.95 23.17
N LEU A 389 2.48 -28.14 23.17
CA LEU A 389 1.73 -28.49 21.97
C LEU A 389 1.61 -27.29 21.01
N LEU A 390 1.62 -26.08 21.54
CA LEU A 390 1.53 -24.87 20.74
C LEU A 390 2.87 -24.54 20.08
N ARG A 391 2.81 -24.09 18.83
CA ARG A 391 3.89 -23.47 18.06
C ARG A 391 3.85 -21.96 18.24
N SER A 392 2.72 -21.34 17.92
CA SER A 392 2.49 -19.90 18.06
C SER A 392 1.10 -19.58 18.56
N ARG A 393 0.93 -18.37 19.02
CA ARG A 393 -0.34 -17.76 19.39
C ARG A 393 -0.33 -16.29 19.02
N ASP A 394 -1.29 -15.86 18.24
CA ASP A 394 -1.69 -14.47 18.04
C ASP A 394 -3.04 -14.25 18.71
N SER A 395 -3.18 -13.16 19.44
CA SER A 395 -4.47 -12.83 20.06
C SER A 395 -4.62 -11.32 20.15
N HIS A 396 -5.81 -10.84 19.84
CA HIS A 396 -6.10 -9.44 20.06
C HIS A 396 -7.52 -9.22 20.60
N ILE A 397 -7.67 -8.11 21.29
CA ILE A 397 -8.94 -7.55 21.71
C ILE A 397 -9.01 -6.09 21.28
N SER A 398 -10.08 -5.72 20.60
CA SER A 398 -10.33 -4.34 20.15
C SER A 398 -11.65 -3.84 20.73
N ILE A 399 -11.61 -2.66 21.33
CA ILE A 399 -12.79 -1.93 21.78
C ILE A 399 -12.91 -0.71 20.90
N PHE A 400 -14.09 -0.44 20.37
CA PHE A 400 -14.30 0.68 19.48
C PHE A 400 -15.63 1.38 19.75
N GLN A 401 -15.66 2.67 19.44
CA GLN A 401 -16.86 3.49 19.40
C GLN A 401 -16.84 4.36 18.17
N THR A 402 -17.95 4.38 17.45
CA THR A 402 -18.14 5.23 16.27
C THR A 402 -19.35 6.11 16.43
N MET A 403 -19.35 7.26 15.78
CA MET A 403 -20.51 8.16 15.62
C MET A 403 -20.34 8.97 14.34
N THR A 404 -21.42 9.53 13.81
CA THR A 404 -21.37 10.51 12.75
C THR A 404 -20.92 11.87 13.28
N THR A 405 -20.49 12.77 12.42
CA THR A 405 -20.03 14.10 12.84
C THR A 405 -21.15 15.00 13.39
N ASP A 406 -22.41 14.69 13.07
CA ASP A 406 -23.62 15.32 13.63
C ASP A 406 -24.09 14.64 14.95
N GLY A 407 -23.32 13.70 15.49
CA GLY A 407 -23.56 13.06 16.78
C GLY A 407 -24.54 11.89 16.75
N LYS A 408 -24.95 11.40 15.57
CA LYS A 408 -25.79 10.19 15.50
C LYS A 408 -25.00 8.96 15.88
N LYS A 409 -25.63 8.05 16.60
CA LYS A 409 -24.99 6.82 17.09
C LYS A 409 -24.72 5.86 15.96
N SER A 410 -23.49 5.46 15.79
CA SER A 410 -23.04 4.32 15.02
C SER A 410 -22.65 3.17 15.95
N PRO A 411 -22.39 1.96 15.44
CA PRO A 411 -22.08 0.82 16.29
C PRO A 411 -20.87 1.08 17.18
N LYS A 412 -20.96 0.63 18.43
CA LYS A 412 -19.83 0.48 19.36
C LYS A 412 -19.75 -0.96 19.81
N GLY A 413 -18.57 -1.44 20.13
CA GLY A 413 -18.47 -2.84 20.51
C GLY A 413 -17.07 -3.28 20.87
N VAL A 414 -16.98 -4.58 21.03
CA VAL A 414 -15.75 -5.32 21.30
C VAL A 414 -15.61 -6.40 20.23
N TRP A 415 -14.41 -6.57 19.77
CA TRP A 415 -14.03 -7.67 18.89
C TRP A 415 -12.74 -8.30 19.41
N THR A 416 -12.69 -9.62 19.45
CA THR A 416 -11.50 -10.38 19.84
C THR A 416 -11.29 -11.51 18.84
N LYS A 417 -10.03 -11.81 18.58
CA LYS A 417 -9.61 -12.94 17.76
C LYS A 417 -8.41 -13.61 18.46
N THR A 418 -8.35 -14.92 18.39
CA THR A 418 -7.20 -15.69 18.83
C THR A 418 -6.91 -16.78 17.79
N GLU A 419 -5.71 -16.78 17.27
CA GLU A 419 -5.16 -17.78 16.38
C GLU A 419 -4.16 -18.62 17.18
N LEU A 420 -4.34 -19.94 17.15
CA LEU A 420 -3.49 -20.90 17.81
C LEU A 420 -2.93 -21.86 16.77
N SER A 421 -1.61 -21.86 16.59
CA SER A 421 -0.93 -22.84 15.74
C SER A 421 -0.27 -23.92 16.59
N PHE A 422 -0.57 -25.16 16.28
CA PHE A 422 -0.04 -26.33 16.98
C PHE A 422 1.13 -26.95 16.22
N LYS A 423 2.02 -27.62 16.93
CA LYS A 423 3.16 -28.35 16.33
C LYS A 423 2.75 -29.53 15.46
N SER A 424 1.52 -29.98 15.58
CA SER A 424 0.91 -31.01 14.73
C SER A 424 0.36 -30.49 13.40
N ASN A 425 0.67 -29.23 13.02
CA ASN A 425 0.11 -28.52 11.86
C ASN A 425 -1.42 -28.31 11.92
N PHE A 426 -1.98 -28.36 13.11
CA PHE A 426 -3.36 -28.02 13.38
C PHE A 426 -3.46 -26.57 13.81
N ASN A 427 -4.40 -25.81 13.26
CA ASN A 427 -4.64 -24.42 13.58
C ASN A 427 -6.07 -24.25 14.11
N ILE A 428 -6.24 -23.36 15.08
CA ILE A 428 -7.54 -22.93 15.57
C ILE A 428 -7.65 -21.41 15.47
N ASP A 429 -8.67 -20.94 14.80
CA ASP A 429 -9.02 -19.54 14.72
C ASP A 429 -10.34 -19.29 15.47
N LEU A 430 -10.28 -18.54 16.55
CA LEU A 430 -11.42 -18.19 17.39
C LEU A 430 -11.69 -16.70 17.30
N SER A 431 -12.87 -16.34 16.81
CA SER A 431 -13.30 -14.95 16.68
C SER A 431 -14.61 -14.71 17.40
N MET A 432 -14.69 -13.62 18.16
CA MET A 432 -15.90 -13.21 18.86
C MET A 432 -16.11 -11.71 18.73
N SER A 433 -17.34 -11.28 18.43
CA SER A 433 -17.69 -9.87 18.46
C SER A 433 -19.04 -9.61 19.13
N ALA A 434 -19.12 -8.48 19.80
CA ALA A 434 -20.37 -7.95 20.35
C ALA A 434 -20.46 -6.47 19.98
N LYS A 435 -21.56 -6.08 19.31
CA LYS A 435 -21.76 -4.71 18.83
C LYS A 435 -23.15 -4.23 19.26
N THR A 436 -23.28 -2.93 19.53
CA THR A 436 -24.59 -2.31 19.72
C THR A 436 -25.25 -2.06 18.36
N GLU A 437 -26.55 -1.83 18.39
CA GLU A 437 -27.26 -1.27 17.25
C GLU A 437 -26.70 0.11 16.86
N GLY A 438 -26.69 0.41 15.58
CA GLY A 438 -26.35 1.71 15.04
C GLY A 438 -27.06 1.95 13.73
N LYS A 439 -27.20 3.21 13.31
CA LYS A 439 -27.74 3.58 12.03
C LYS A 439 -26.64 4.25 11.21
N ASP A 440 -26.38 3.72 10.05
CA ASP A 440 -25.54 4.38 9.08
C ASP A 440 -26.40 5.32 8.24
N THR A 441 -26.13 6.62 8.33
CA THR A 441 -26.90 7.64 7.62
C THR A 441 -26.55 7.71 6.14
N ASN A 442 -25.34 7.30 5.76
CA ASN A 442 -24.91 7.35 4.37
C ASN A 442 -25.39 6.17 3.54
N ILE A 443 -25.49 4.99 4.19
CA ILE A 443 -25.93 3.76 3.51
C ILE A 443 -27.34 3.33 3.91
N THR A 444 -28.07 4.10 4.74
CA THR A 444 -29.42 3.77 5.22
C THR A 444 -29.57 2.37 5.85
N ARG A 445 -28.48 1.72 6.21
CA ARG A 445 -28.51 0.40 6.85
C ARG A 445 -28.60 0.54 8.36
N LYS A 446 -29.47 -0.27 8.94
CA LYS A 446 -29.51 -0.49 10.38
C LYS A 446 -28.50 -1.60 10.72
N TYR A 447 -27.49 -1.27 11.52
CA TYR A 447 -26.60 -2.28 12.07
C TYR A 447 -27.22 -2.87 13.33
N ILE A 448 -27.52 -4.14 13.27
CA ILE A 448 -27.95 -4.90 14.44
C ILE A 448 -26.74 -5.69 14.90
N GLY A 449 -26.17 -5.31 16.05
CA GLY A 449 -25.11 -6.08 16.68
C GLY A 449 -25.66 -7.38 17.23
N SER A 450 -25.05 -8.48 16.88
CA SER A 450 -25.26 -9.76 17.54
C SER A 450 -23.93 -10.34 17.96
N PRO A 451 -23.83 -10.96 19.13
CA PRO A 451 -22.65 -11.76 19.44
C PRO A 451 -22.59 -12.96 18.52
N TYR A 452 -21.42 -13.28 17.99
CA TYR A 452 -21.17 -14.52 17.27
C TYR A 452 -19.82 -15.08 17.63
N ILE A 453 -19.69 -16.39 17.54
CA ILE A 453 -18.43 -17.11 17.68
C ILE A 453 -18.24 -17.87 16.37
N GLN A 454 -17.08 -17.70 15.78
CA GLN A 454 -16.65 -18.44 14.60
C GLN A 454 -15.47 -19.30 14.99
N ILE A 455 -15.56 -20.57 14.70
CA ILE A 455 -14.45 -21.53 14.85
C ILE A 455 -14.18 -22.04 13.45
N MET A 456 -12.95 -21.84 12.98
CA MET A 456 -12.47 -22.38 11.70
C MET A 456 -11.43 -23.43 12.01
N ASP A 457 -11.57 -24.58 11.35
CA ASP A 457 -10.61 -25.67 11.33
C ASP A 457 -10.07 -25.76 9.90
N GLU A 458 -8.76 -25.54 9.73
CA GLU A 458 -8.07 -25.64 8.44
C GLU A 458 -7.22 -26.90 8.37
#